data_79efdd751e5ce2b59c9cc2bc1c89561f
#
_entry.id   79efdd751e5ce2b59c9cc2bc1c89561f
#
_cell.length_a   1.000
_cell.length_b   1.000
_cell.length_c   1.000
_cell.angle_alpha   90.00
_cell.angle_beta   90.00
_cell.angle_gamma   90.00
#
_symmetry.space_group_name_H-M   'P 1'
#
loop_
_entity.id
_entity.type
_entity.pdbx_description
1 polymer ?
#
loop_
_entity_poly.entity_id
_entity_poly.type
_entity_poly.pdbx_seq_one_letter_code
_entity_poly.pdbx_strand_id
1 'polypeptide(L)' 'MEIAMKKKFKLQDLDCANCAAKMEDAIKKLDGVNDANVSFMTQKMTIDAEDDKFDDIMKEVVEICKKVEPDCVILM' A
#
# COMPACT_ATOMS: atom_id res chain seq x y z
N MET A 1 12.06 15.64 14.49
CA MET A 1 12.74 14.83 13.46
C MET A 1 11.80 13.75 12.97
N GLU A 2 11.52 13.71 11.68
CA GLU A 2 10.62 12.73 11.12
C GLU A 2 11.33 11.41 10.94
N ILE A 3 10.70 10.34 11.40
CA ILE A 3 11.25 9.00 11.23
C ILE A 3 10.38 8.28 10.21
N ALA A 4 10.97 7.99 9.07
CA ALA A 4 10.30 7.21 8.04
C ALA A 4 10.36 5.74 8.41
N MET A 5 9.22 5.06 8.35
CA MET A 5 9.15 3.62 8.59
C MET A 5 8.80 2.91 7.30
N LYS A 6 9.53 1.85 7.04
CA LYS A 6 9.29 1.02 5.87
C LYS A 6 8.73 -0.31 6.35
N LYS A 7 7.49 -0.58 6.01
CA LYS A 7 6.82 -1.82 6.40
C LYS A 7 6.40 -2.61 5.18
N LYS A 8 6.50 -3.92 5.30
CA LYS A 8 6.10 -4.83 4.24
C LYS A 8 4.84 -5.58 4.68
N PHE A 9 3.91 -5.71 3.75
CA PHE A 9 2.66 -6.41 3.98
C PHE A 9 2.48 -7.47 2.92
N LYS A 10 1.86 -8.58 3.29
CA LYS A 10 1.50 -9.61 2.33
C LYS A 10 0.13 -9.30 1.75
N LEU A 11 -0.02 -9.57 0.48
CA LEU A 11 -1.29 -9.41 -0.21
C LEU A 11 -1.82 -10.77 -0.59
N GLN A 12 -3.14 -10.85 -0.78
CA GLN A 12 -3.79 -12.09 -1.18
C GLN A 12 -4.75 -11.77 -2.33
N ASP A 13 -4.77 -12.65 -3.33
CA ASP A 13 -5.66 -12.54 -4.50
C ASP A 13 -5.40 -11.31 -5.36
N LEU A 14 -4.17 -10.83 -5.40
CA LEU A 14 -3.77 -9.76 -6.30
C LEU A 14 -3.15 -10.37 -7.56
N ASP A 15 -3.96 -10.51 -8.61
CA ASP A 15 -3.54 -11.15 -9.85
C ASP A 15 -3.34 -10.19 -11.01
N CYS A 16 -3.65 -8.92 -10.83
CA CYS A 16 -3.69 -7.96 -11.92
C CYS A 16 -2.54 -6.96 -11.81
N ALA A 17 -1.68 -6.94 -12.83
CA ALA A 17 -0.56 -5.99 -12.88
C ALA A 17 -1.06 -4.54 -12.91
N ASN A 18 -2.12 -4.27 -13.67
CA ASN A 18 -2.70 -2.93 -13.75
C ASN A 18 -3.27 -2.49 -12.41
N CYS A 19 -3.89 -3.42 -11.69
CA CYS A 19 -4.43 -3.12 -10.37
C CYS A 19 -3.31 -2.77 -9.39
N ALA A 20 -2.22 -3.53 -9.43
CA ALA A 20 -1.06 -3.25 -8.59
C ALA A 20 -0.48 -1.86 -8.88
N ALA A 21 -0.36 -1.52 -10.15
CA ALA A 21 0.16 -0.21 -10.55
C ALA A 21 -0.76 0.93 -10.09
N LYS A 22 -2.06 0.73 -10.19
CA LYS A 22 -3.04 1.73 -9.74
C LYS A 22 -2.98 1.92 -8.24
N MET A 23 -2.87 0.82 -7.50
CA MET A 23 -2.73 0.88 -6.05
C MET A 23 -1.47 1.64 -5.65
N GLU A 24 -0.35 1.28 -6.26
CA GLU A 24 0.93 1.93 -5.98
C GLU A 24 0.86 3.43 -6.26
N ASP A 25 0.34 3.81 -7.40
CA ASP A 25 0.23 5.20 -7.79
C ASP A 25 -0.66 5.99 -6.82
N ALA A 26 -1.80 5.43 -6.46
CA ALA A 26 -2.71 6.07 -5.53
C ALA A 26 -2.11 6.20 -4.14
N ILE A 27 -1.39 5.18 -3.67
CA ILE A 27 -0.74 5.21 -2.36
C ILE A 27 0.36 6.27 -2.34
N LYS A 28 1.14 6.38 -3.40
CA LYS A 28 2.19 7.38 -3.50
C LYS A 28 1.67 8.82 -3.44
N LYS A 29 0.42 9.02 -3.80
CA LYS A 29 -0.22 10.34 -3.76
C LYS A 29 -0.70 10.73 -2.38
N LEU A 30 -0.73 9.78 -1.44
CA LEU A 30 -1.16 10.08 -0.08
C LEU A 30 -0.14 10.96 0.63
N ASP A 31 -0.67 11.90 1.41
CA ASP A 31 0.19 12.79 2.20
C ASP A 31 0.88 12.01 3.31
N GLY A 32 2.17 12.19 3.43
CA GLY A 32 2.97 11.47 4.41
C GLY A 32 3.65 10.21 3.90
N VAL A 33 3.31 9.76 2.69
CA VAL A 33 3.94 8.60 2.07
C VAL A 33 5.20 9.06 1.32
N ASN A 34 6.35 8.51 1.67
CA ASN A 34 7.60 8.80 1.00
C ASN A 34 7.80 7.93 -0.23
N ASP A 35 7.41 6.67 -0.14
CA ASP A 35 7.51 5.74 -1.26
C ASP A 35 6.55 4.59 -1.05
N ALA A 36 6.19 3.92 -2.12
CA ALA A 36 5.33 2.76 -2.07
C ALA A 36 5.65 1.83 -3.22
N ASN A 37 5.55 0.54 -2.97
CA ASN A 37 5.78 -0.47 -3.98
C ASN A 37 4.78 -1.60 -3.78
N VAL A 38 4.10 -1.97 -4.85
CA VAL A 38 3.15 -3.08 -4.84
C VAL A 38 3.58 -4.08 -5.91
N SER A 39 3.85 -5.31 -5.49
CA SER A 39 4.25 -6.37 -6.40
C SER A 39 3.17 -7.44 -6.45
N PHE A 40 2.59 -7.64 -7.61
CA PHE A 40 1.59 -8.69 -7.80
C PHE A 40 2.24 -10.07 -7.96
N MET A 41 3.48 -10.11 -8.40
CA MET A 41 4.18 -11.38 -8.60
C MET A 41 4.53 -12.05 -7.28
N THR A 42 4.94 -11.26 -6.29
CA THR A 42 5.28 -11.77 -4.96
C THR A 42 4.14 -11.61 -3.97
N GLN A 43 3.06 -10.95 -4.36
CA GLN A 43 1.92 -10.66 -3.50
C GLN A 43 2.36 -9.92 -2.24
N LYS A 44 3.17 -8.89 -2.44
CA LYS A 44 3.71 -8.08 -1.34
C LYS A 44 3.58 -6.60 -1.63
N MET A 45 3.41 -5.83 -0.58
CA MET A 45 3.34 -4.39 -0.65
C MET A 45 4.30 -3.80 0.36
N THR A 46 5.09 -2.81 -0.07
CA THR A 46 6.01 -2.10 0.81
C THR A 46 5.58 -0.64 0.85
N ILE A 47 5.46 -0.09 2.06
CA ILE A 47 5.08 1.30 2.26
C ILE A 47 6.14 1.97 3.12
N ASP A 48 6.67 3.09 2.62
CA ASP A 48 7.62 3.93 3.35
C ASP A 48 6.89 5.24 3.66
N ALA A 49 6.60 5.45 4.92
CA ALA A 49 5.83 6.61 5.36
C ALA A 49 6.28 7.06 6.73
N GLU A 50 5.85 8.26 7.12
CA GLU A 50 6.16 8.79 8.44
C GLU A 50 5.47 7.96 9.53
N ASP A 51 6.21 7.64 10.58
CA ASP A 51 5.74 6.77 11.65
C ASP A 51 4.47 7.29 12.32
N ASP A 52 4.43 8.56 12.65
CA ASP A 52 3.29 9.15 13.35
C ASP A 52 2.02 9.25 12.48
N LYS A 53 2.16 9.15 11.18
CA LYS A 53 1.03 9.18 10.24
C LYS A 53 0.70 7.79 9.67
N PHE A 54 1.46 6.78 10.04
CA PHE A 54 1.36 5.46 9.43
C PHE A 54 -0.03 4.85 9.58
N ASP A 55 -0.63 4.98 10.76
CA ASP A 55 -1.96 4.43 11.01
C ASP A 55 -3.02 5.03 10.09
N ASP A 56 -3.00 6.35 9.95
CA ASP A 56 -3.94 7.04 9.05
C ASP A 56 -3.69 6.66 7.60
N ILE A 57 -2.44 6.55 7.22
CA ILE A 57 -2.06 6.15 5.86
C ILE A 57 -2.56 4.75 5.58
N MET A 58 -2.42 3.83 6.51
CA MET A 58 -2.87 2.45 6.32
C MET A 58 -4.37 2.36 6.13
N LYS A 59 -5.15 3.18 6.80
CA LYS A 59 -6.59 3.23 6.58
C LYS A 59 -6.92 3.62 5.15
N GLU A 60 -6.22 4.62 4.63
CA GLU A 60 -6.39 5.04 3.24
C GLU A 60 -5.93 3.96 2.25
N VAL A 61 -4.83 3.30 2.57
CA VAL A 61 -4.29 2.22 1.73
C VAL A 61 -5.29 1.08 1.62
N VAL A 62 -5.90 0.67 2.73
CA VAL A 62 -6.92 -0.38 2.73
C VAL A 62 -8.10 0.00 1.85
N GLU A 63 -8.57 1.25 1.95
CA GLU A 63 -9.68 1.73 1.14
C GLU A 63 -9.31 1.76 -0.35
N ILE A 64 -8.10 2.20 -0.68
CA ILE A 64 -7.62 2.22 -2.05
C ILE A 64 -7.61 0.81 -2.64
N CYS A 65 -7.08 -0.14 -1.88
CA CYS A 65 -7.02 -1.53 -2.34
C CYS A 65 -8.41 -2.10 -2.58
N LYS A 66 -9.37 -1.78 -1.72
CA LYS A 66 -10.75 -2.24 -1.89
C LYS A 66 -11.42 -1.62 -3.11
N LYS A 67 -11.08 -0.38 -3.42
CA LYS A 67 -11.66 0.29 -4.59
C LYS A 67 -11.09 -0.24 -5.89
N VAL A 68 -9.80 -0.50 -5.91
CA VAL A 68 -9.11 -0.96 -7.13
C VAL A 68 -9.37 -2.45 -7.35
N GLU A 69 -9.25 -3.24 -6.30
CA GLU A 69 -9.44 -4.69 -6.37
C GLU A 69 -10.16 -5.17 -5.11
N PRO A 70 -11.49 -5.28 -5.14
CA PRO A 70 -12.27 -5.68 -3.96
C PRO A 70 -11.89 -7.04 -3.41
N ASP A 71 -11.38 -7.93 -4.27
CA ASP A 71 -10.98 -9.28 -3.85
C ASP A 71 -9.61 -9.32 -3.19
N CYS A 72 -8.85 -8.26 -3.30
CA CYS A 72 -7.51 -8.21 -2.73
C CYS A 72 -7.58 -8.00 -1.21
N VAL A 73 -6.85 -8.82 -0.48
CA VAL A 73 -6.78 -8.73 0.98
C VAL A 73 -5.36 -8.38 1.39
N ILE A 74 -5.24 -7.42 2.29
CA ILE A 74 -3.96 -7.05 2.87
C ILE A 74 -3.82 -7.80 4.19
N LEU A 75 -2.81 -8.62 4.28
CA LEU A 75 -2.50 -9.39 5.48
C LEU A 75 -1.57 -8.57 6.37
N MET A 76 -2.14 -8.03 7.43
CA MET A 76 -1.38 -7.18 8.36
C MET A 76 -1.06 -7.91 9.65
#